data_8fca4f69b559ede4c0b6f95a27afd62a
#
_entry.id   8fca4f69b559ede4c0b6f95a27afd62a
#
_cell.length_a   1.000
_cell.length_b   1.000
_cell.length_c   1.000
_cell.angle_alpha   90.00
_cell.angle_beta   90.00
_cell.angle_gamma   90.00
#
_symmetry.space_group_name_H-M   'P 1'
#
loop_
_entity.id
_entity.type
_entity.pdbx_description
1 polymer ?
#
loop_
_entity_poly.entity_id
_entity_poly.type
_entity_poly.pdbx_seq_one_letter_code
_entity_poly.pdbx_strand_id
1 'polypeptide(L)'
;MATYLIFTLTLCGIYALLALSLNLVWGGVGLVNLGLAGFFAVGAYASALVTGAGAPILIGWGAALVVGAVAGLVVTFANVRLRDDYLAIVTLGFAEVIRLVALNERWLTNGSDGISGIRAPLKPTLGPDGFMLFYLGMVTLIVLLASALLSRLDRSPFGRAMRAIREDQQLAAFAGKNVLRFKLQAFAVSAAIAALAGALYAHFQSYVSPDHFQPLITIYIFLAVTAGGVGRTGGAVLGAYLVVIFLEATRFMTQWLPGLQAVQLASLREIMVGVALILVLHLRPQGILPERIPEAPKPR
;
A
#
# COMPACT_ATOMS: atom_id res chain seq x y z
N MET A 1 22.37 3.97 -15.74
CA MET A 1 21.70 2.65 -15.57
C MET A 1 21.62 2.26 -14.10
N ALA A 2 22.71 2.23 -13.33
CA ALA A 2 22.67 1.85 -11.91
C ALA A 2 21.75 2.73 -11.07
N THR A 3 21.80 4.05 -11.21
CA THR A 3 20.98 5.03 -10.49
C THR A 3 19.47 4.82 -10.75
N TYR A 4 19.11 4.53 -11.99
CA TYR A 4 17.73 4.20 -12.35
C TYR A 4 17.24 2.89 -11.70
N LEU A 5 18.08 1.86 -11.67
CA LEU A 5 17.78 0.59 -11.01
C LEU A 5 17.55 0.78 -9.51
N ILE A 6 18.41 1.56 -8.85
CA ILE A 6 18.27 1.87 -7.41
C ILE A 6 16.98 2.63 -7.15
N PHE A 7 16.64 3.60 -8.00
CA PHE A 7 15.37 4.34 -7.93
C PHE A 7 14.15 3.39 -8.04
N THR A 8 14.13 2.55 -9.06
CA THR A 8 13.05 1.56 -9.28
C THR A 8 12.92 0.58 -8.13
N LEU A 9 14.04 0.03 -7.62
CA LEU A 9 14.02 -0.87 -6.48
C LEU A 9 13.51 -0.20 -5.19
N THR A 10 13.81 1.08 -5.00
CA THR A 10 13.27 1.85 -3.87
C THR A 10 11.75 2.00 -3.98
N LEU A 11 11.23 2.30 -5.18
CA LEU A 11 9.79 2.33 -5.43
C LEU A 11 9.16 0.95 -5.21
N CYS A 12 9.79 -0.13 -5.66
CA CYS A 12 9.34 -1.50 -5.38
C CYS A 12 9.16 -1.72 -3.87
N GLY A 13 10.12 -1.29 -3.06
CA GLY A 13 10.03 -1.40 -1.59
C GLY A 13 8.87 -0.60 -1.00
N ILE A 14 8.64 0.63 -1.45
CA ILE A 14 7.51 1.45 -1.00
C ILE A 14 6.18 0.81 -1.39
N TYR A 15 6.05 0.31 -2.62
CA TYR A 15 4.87 -0.42 -3.07
C TYR A 15 4.70 -1.77 -2.37
N ALA A 16 5.80 -2.41 -1.95
CA ALA A 16 5.73 -3.61 -1.13
C ALA A 16 5.11 -3.34 0.25
N LEU A 17 5.34 -2.18 0.87
CA LEU A 17 4.63 -1.78 2.10
C LEU A 17 3.13 -1.60 1.85
N LEU A 18 2.73 -1.00 0.73
CA LEU A 18 1.32 -0.90 0.35
C LEU A 18 0.70 -2.29 0.12
N ALA A 19 1.42 -3.19 -0.53
CA ALA A 19 0.97 -4.56 -0.75
C ALA A 19 0.85 -5.35 0.57
N LEU A 20 1.78 -5.16 1.50
CA LEU A 20 1.71 -5.72 2.86
C LEU A 20 0.51 -5.18 3.63
N SER A 21 0.23 -3.88 3.52
CA SER A 21 -0.94 -3.23 4.11
C SER A 21 -2.24 -3.86 3.60
N LEU A 22 -2.40 -3.97 2.28
CA LEU A 22 -3.57 -4.58 1.66
C LEU A 22 -3.71 -6.05 2.03
N ASN A 23 -2.61 -6.81 1.99
CA ASN A 23 -2.59 -8.23 2.29
C ASN A 23 -3.00 -8.54 3.74
N LEU A 24 -2.68 -7.66 4.70
CA LEU A 24 -3.10 -7.80 6.09
C LEU A 24 -4.63 -7.77 6.23
N VAL A 25 -5.30 -6.85 5.55
CA VAL A 25 -6.76 -6.69 5.67
C VAL A 25 -7.48 -7.67 4.76
N TRP A 26 -7.08 -7.79 3.51
CA TRP A 26 -7.74 -8.68 2.55
C TRP A 26 -7.40 -10.15 2.82
N GLY A 27 -6.12 -10.48 2.92
CA GLY A 27 -5.68 -11.85 3.19
C GLY A 27 -5.91 -12.31 4.62
N GLY A 28 -5.88 -11.38 5.61
CA GLY A 28 -6.04 -11.71 7.04
C GLY A 28 -7.49 -11.78 7.49
N VAL A 29 -8.31 -10.77 7.21
CA VAL A 29 -9.68 -10.60 7.72
C VAL A 29 -10.76 -10.72 6.65
N GLY A 30 -10.36 -10.73 5.37
CA GLY A 30 -11.28 -10.81 4.23
C GLY A 30 -11.90 -9.47 3.82
N LEU A 31 -11.41 -8.34 4.36
CA LEU A 31 -11.92 -7.02 4.03
C LEU A 31 -11.20 -6.44 2.81
N VAL A 32 -11.95 -6.00 1.82
CA VAL A 32 -11.40 -5.35 0.63
C VAL A 32 -11.25 -3.86 0.89
N ASN A 33 -10.03 -3.33 0.78
CA ASN A 33 -9.73 -1.91 0.92
C ASN A 33 -9.33 -1.30 -0.43
N LEU A 34 -10.28 -0.64 -1.11
CA LEU A 34 -10.01 0.09 -2.36
C LEU A 34 -9.52 1.53 -2.11
N GLY A 35 -9.45 1.95 -0.86
CA GLY A 35 -9.02 3.28 -0.44
C GLY A 35 -7.52 3.40 -0.12
N LEU A 36 -6.70 2.44 -0.54
CA LEU A 36 -5.30 2.38 -0.18
C LEU A 36 -4.52 3.65 -0.57
N ALA A 37 -4.80 4.20 -1.76
CA ALA A 37 -4.22 5.46 -2.23
C ALA A 37 -4.54 6.65 -1.30
N GLY A 38 -5.71 6.66 -0.65
CA GLY A 38 -6.09 7.69 0.32
C GLY A 38 -5.25 7.63 1.59
N PHE A 39 -5.03 6.44 2.15
CA PHE A 39 -4.16 6.27 3.33
C PHE A 39 -2.69 6.58 3.00
N PHE A 40 -2.26 6.23 1.79
CA PHE A 40 -0.96 6.60 1.25
C PHE A 40 -0.80 8.12 1.16
N ALA A 41 -1.81 8.85 0.65
CA ALA A 41 -1.86 10.31 0.61
C ALA A 41 -1.81 10.93 2.02
N VAL A 42 -2.70 10.47 2.91
CA VAL A 42 -2.76 10.95 4.30
C VAL A 42 -1.39 10.88 4.97
N GLY A 43 -0.68 9.77 4.81
CA GLY A 43 0.66 9.61 5.39
C GLY A 43 1.70 10.53 4.76
N ALA A 44 1.68 10.69 3.44
CA ALA A 44 2.59 11.56 2.70
C ALA A 44 2.42 13.03 3.13
N TYR A 45 1.19 13.53 3.12
CA TYR A 45 0.89 14.91 3.53
C TYR A 45 1.13 15.14 5.03
N ALA A 46 0.71 14.21 5.91
CA ALA A 46 0.95 14.34 7.34
C ALA A 46 2.45 14.47 7.65
N SER A 47 3.28 13.63 7.04
CA SER A 47 4.73 13.70 7.22
C SER A 47 5.33 14.97 6.61
N ALA A 48 4.89 15.37 5.40
CA ALA A 48 5.36 16.57 4.73
C ALA A 48 5.07 17.84 5.54
N LEU A 49 3.86 17.96 6.10
CA LEU A 49 3.44 19.10 6.92
C LEU A 49 4.21 19.20 8.23
N VAL A 50 4.35 18.08 8.95
CA VAL A 50 5.07 18.02 10.22
C VAL A 50 6.55 18.35 10.03
N THR A 51 7.19 17.81 9.00
CA THR A 51 8.60 18.10 8.71
C THR A 51 8.80 19.49 8.09
N GLY A 52 7.82 20.00 7.34
CA GLY A 52 7.77 21.38 6.86
C GLY A 52 7.70 22.40 8.00
N ALA A 53 7.02 22.09 9.10
CA ALA A 53 6.98 22.89 10.31
C ALA A 53 8.29 22.84 11.13
N GLY A 54 9.32 22.13 10.65
CA GLY A 54 10.65 22.08 11.28
C GLY A 54 10.91 20.86 12.16
N ALA A 55 9.94 19.95 12.31
CA ALA A 55 10.14 18.74 13.09
C ALA A 55 11.13 17.76 12.42
N PRO A 56 11.83 16.91 13.21
CA PRO A 56 12.64 15.82 12.69
C PRO A 56 11.85 14.84 11.84
N ILE A 57 12.48 14.24 10.83
CA ILE A 57 11.84 13.31 9.89
C ILE A 57 11.20 12.11 10.59
N LEU A 58 11.83 11.59 11.64
CA LEU A 58 11.28 10.48 12.44
C LEU A 58 9.95 10.84 13.11
N ILE A 59 9.78 12.09 13.54
CA ILE A 59 8.50 12.58 14.08
C ILE A 59 7.46 12.66 12.96
N GLY A 60 7.85 13.07 11.75
CA GLY A 60 6.99 13.05 10.56
C GLY A 60 6.48 11.64 10.23
N TRP A 61 7.36 10.62 10.30
CA TRP A 61 6.94 9.22 10.10
C TRP A 61 6.05 8.71 11.23
N GLY A 62 6.35 9.08 12.48
CA GLY A 62 5.48 8.78 13.61
C GLY A 62 4.09 9.41 13.45
N ALA A 63 4.03 10.67 13.02
CA ALA A 63 2.78 11.37 12.72
C ALA A 63 2.00 10.65 11.60
N ALA A 64 2.67 10.23 10.51
CA ALA A 64 2.04 9.47 9.44
C ALA A 64 1.41 8.16 9.93
N LEU A 65 2.13 7.41 10.78
CA LEU A 65 1.61 6.17 11.37
C LEU A 65 0.36 6.43 12.22
N VAL A 66 0.40 7.45 13.09
CA VAL A 66 -0.71 7.78 14.00
C VAL A 66 -1.92 8.28 13.21
N VAL A 67 -1.72 9.26 12.32
CA VAL A 67 -2.82 9.83 11.51
C VAL A 67 -3.41 8.76 10.59
N GLY A 68 -2.59 7.92 9.97
CA GLY A 68 -3.04 6.78 9.17
C GLY A 68 -3.86 5.78 9.98
N ALA A 69 -3.40 5.40 11.18
CA ALA A 69 -4.15 4.51 12.07
C ALA A 69 -5.50 5.10 12.48
N VAL A 70 -5.52 6.38 12.86
CA VAL A 70 -6.77 7.09 13.24
C VAL A 70 -7.72 7.17 12.05
N ALA A 71 -7.24 7.54 10.85
CA ALA A 71 -8.05 7.55 9.64
C ALA A 71 -8.64 6.16 9.35
N GLY A 72 -7.83 5.10 9.48
CA GLY A 72 -8.30 3.72 9.34
C GLY A 72 -9.38 3.34 10.34
N LEU A 73 -9.23 3.73 11.62
CA LEU A 73 -10.25 3.51 12.64
C LEU A 73 -11.55 4.27 12.32
N VAL A 74 -11.45 5.54 11.92
CA VAL A 74 -12.62 6.36 11.57
C VAL A 74 -13.39 5.75 10.40
N VAL A 75 -12.69 5.40 9.31
CA VAL A 75 -13.30 4.79 8.13
C VAL A 75 -13.98 3.47 8.48
N THR A 76 -13.29 2.61 9.23
CA THR A 76 -13.86 1.29 9.60
C THR A 76 -15.02 1.44 10.56
N PHE A 77 -14.92 2.33 11.55
CA PHE A 77 -15.99 2.57 12.53
C PHE A 77 -17.26 3.15 11.88
N ALA A 78 -17.10 4.11 10.95
CA ALA A 78 -18.22 4.68 10.20
C ALA A 78 -18.98 3.62 9.37
N ASN A 79 -18.29 2.54 9.00
CA ASN A 79 -18.83 1.47 8.13
C ASN A 79 -19.14 0.15 8.85
N VAL A 80 -19.09 0.15 10.19
CA VAL A 80 -19.33 -1.04 11.05
C VAL A 80 -20.62 -1.79 10.73
N ARG A 81 -21.65 -1.07 10.32
CA ARG A 81 -22.98 -1.63 10.03
C ARG A 81 -23.16 -2.07 8.59
N LEU A 82 -22.18 -1.80 7.72
CA LEU A 82 -22.24 -2.16 6.32
C LEU A 82 -21.69 -3.56 6.09
N ARG A 83 -22.20 -4.23 5.06
CA ARG A 83 -21.60 -5.48 4.57
C ARG A 83 -20.21 -5.19 3.99
N ASP A 84 -19.35 -6.18 4.01
CA ASP A 84 -17.94 -6.03 3.62
C ASP A 84 -17.76 -5.50 2.19
N ASP A 85 -18.68 -5.81 1.27
CA ASP A 85 -18.68 -5.30 -0.11
C ASP A 85 -18.86 -3.77 -0.17
N TYR A 86 -19.69 -3.21 0.71
CA TYR A 86 -19.89 -1.76 0.80
C TYR A 86 -18.67 -1.04 1.37
N LEU A 87 -17.89 -1.70 2.22
CA LEU A 87 -16.64 -1.13 2.74
C LEU A 87 -15.65 -0.82 1.61
N ALA A 88 -15.59 -1.67 0.59
CA ALA A 88 -14.74 -1.45 -0.59
C ALA A 88 -15.12 -0.15 -1.31
N ILE A 89 -16.42 0.09 -1.53
CA ILE A 89 -16.93 1.30 -2.19
C ILE A 89 -16.65 2.55 -1.33
N VAL A 90 -16.91 2.46 -0.03
CA VAL A 90 -16.69 3.60 0.89
C VAL A 90 -15.20 3.93 1.00
N THR A 91 -14.33 2.93 1.04
CA THR A 91 -12.88 3.19 1.07
C THR A 91 -12.39 3.83 -0.22
N LEU A 92 -12.93 3.45 -1.39
CA LEU A 92 -12.64 4.12 -2.65
C LEU A 92 -13.09 5.59 -2.62
N GLY A 93 -14.32 5.84 -2.14
CA GLY A 93 -14.84 7.20 -1.96
C GLY A 93 -13.98 8.00 -0.98
N PHE A 94 -13.53 7.41 0.12
CA PHE A 94 -12.60 8.03 1.05
C PHE A 94 -11.29 8.46 0.36
N ALA A 95 -10.69 7.59 -0.45
CA ALA A 95 -9.45 7.94 -1.15
C ALA A 95 -9.64 9.13 -2.08
N GLU A 96 -10.75 9.16 -2.82
CA GLU A 96 -11.05 10.26 -3.73
C GLU A 96 -11.36 11.57 -2.96
N VAL A 97 -12.07 11.49 -1.84
CA VAL A 97 -12.29 12.65 -0.95
C VAL A 97 -10.95 13.22 -0.46
N ILE A 98 -10.04 12.37 0.02
CA ILE A 98 -8.70 12.83 0.45
C ILE A 98 -7.95 13.49 -0.71
N ARG A 99 -8.00 12.92 -1.91
CA ARG A 99 -7.36 13.48 -3.11
C ARG A 99 -7.97 14.84 -3.47
N LEU A 100 -9.30 14.96 -3.44
CA LEU A 100 -10.01 16.22 -3.74
C LEU A 100 -9.76 17.28 -2.65
N VAL A 101 -9.70 16.90 -1.38
CA VAL A 101 -9.29 17.81 -0.28
C VAL A 101 -7.88 18.30 -0.54
N ALA A 102 -6.95 17.41 -0.85
CA ALA A 102 -5.58 17.79 -1.15
C ALA A 102 -5.47 18.70 -2.40
N LEU A 103 -6.37 18.57 -3.36
CA LEU A 103 -6.40 19.39 -4.57
C LEU A 103 -6.98 20.80 -4.31
N ASN A 104 -7.98 20.91 -3.43
CA ASN A 104 -8.75 22.16 -3.25
C ASN A 104 -8.28 23.01 -2.07
N GLU A 105 -7.77 22.38 -0.99
CA GLU A 105 -7.37 23.07 0.24
C GLU A 105 -5.95 23.66 0.13
N ARG A 106 -5.82 24.75 -0.65
CA ARG A 106 -4.54 25.41 -0.93
C ARG A 106 -3.77 25.84 0.31
N TRP A 107 -4.46 26.24 1.37
CA TRP A 107 -3.83 26.70 2.63
C TRP A 107 -3.09 25.54 3.36
N LEU A 108 -3.47 24.29 3.12
CA LEU A 108 -2.90 23.09 3.78
C LEU A 108 -1.90 22.37 2.88
N THR A 109 -2.25 22.12 1.64
CA THR A 109 -1.54 21.22 0.71
C THR A 109 -0.92 21.93 -0.48
N ASN A 110 -1.13 23.23 -0.61
CA ASN A 110 -0.78 24.03 -1.79
C ASN A 110 -1.56 23.62 -3.06
N GLY A 111 -2.64 22.83 -2.91
CA GLY A 111 -3.54 22.44 -4.00
C GLY A 111 -2.84 21.60 -5.08
N SER A 112 -3.11 21.93 -6.36
CA SER A 112 -2.53 21.26 -7.52
C SER A 112 -1.00 21.34 -7.58
N ASP A 113 -0.42 22.43 -7.04
CA ASP A 113 1.03 22.65 -7.08
C ASP A 113 1.77 21.73 -6.09
N GLY A 114 1.06 21.25 -5.08
CA GLY A 114 1.60 20.31 -4.10
C GLY A 114 2.64 20.92 -3.16
N ILE A 115 3.24 20.09 -2.33
CA ILE A 115 4.29 20.46 -1.37
C ILE A 115 5.65 20.05 -1.93
N SER A 116 6.51 21.02 -2.18
CA SER A 116 7.89 20.82 -2.63
C SER A 116 8.90 21.07 -1.51
N GLY A 117 10.14 20.64 -1.71
CA GLY A 117 11.22 20.90 -0.77
C GLY A 117 11.14 20.04 0.51
N ILE A 118 10.45 18.92 0.46
CA ILE A 118 10.36 17.98 1.59
C ILE A 118 11.76 17.45 1.90
N ARG A 119 12.18 17.63 3.15
CA ARG A 119 13.53 17.21 3.60
C ARG A 119 13.72 15.71 3.46
N ALA A 120 14.77 15.30 2.74
CA ALA A 120 15.15 13.91 2.64
C ALA A 120 16.26 13.58 3.65
N PRO A 121 16.21 12.41 4.33
CA PRO A 121 17.18 12.07 5.36
C PRO A 121 18.60 11.94 4.76
N LEU A 122 19.57 12.60 5.38
CA LEU A 122 21.00 12.55 5.00
C LEU A 122 21.33 12.96 3.54
N LYS A 123 20.37 13.50 2.79
CA LYS A 123 20.61 13.92 1.40
C LYS A 123 21.71 14.99 1.26
N PRO A 124 21.82 15.99 2.18
CA PRO A 124 22.87 16.99 2.09
C PRO A 124 24.28 16.45 2.36
N THR A 125 24.40 15.38 3.15
CA THR A 125 25.70 14.82 3.58
C THR A 125 26.22 13.72 2.67
N LEU A 126 25.35 12.93 2.06
CA LEU A 126 25.72 11.75 1.25
C LEU A 126 25.83 12.04 -0.25
N GLY A 127 25.38 13.22 -0.69
CA GLY A 127 25.26 13.50 -2.12
C GLY A 127 24.16 12.67 -2.81
N PRO A 128 23.91 12.87 -4.13
CA PRO A 128 22.78 12.24 -4.82
C PRO A 128 22.85 10.71 -4.87
N ASP A 129 24.01 10.15 -5.21
CA ASP A 129 24.17 8.70 -5.38
C ASP A 129 24.21 7.98 -4.02
N GLY A 130 24.90 8.54 -3.04
CA GLY A 130 24.96 8.00 -1.67
C GLY A 130 23.58 8.02 -1.01
N PHE A 131 22.80 9.08 -1.23
CA PHE A 131 21.42 9.18 -0.75
C PHE A 131 20.54 8.07 -1.32
N MET A 132 20.60 7.80 -2.63
CA MET A 132 19.78 6.77 -3.25
C MET A 132 20.09 5.38 -2.69
N LEU A 133 21.36 5.04 -2.51
CA LEU A 133 21.76 3.75 -1.95
C LEU A 133 21.35 3.62 -0.48
N PHE A 134 21.54 4.68 0.31
CA PHE A 134 21.10 4.74 1.70
C PHE A 134 19.58 4.55 1.81
N TYR A 135 18.82 5.26 0.94
CA TYR A 135 17.36 5.20 0.97
C TYR A 135 16.84 3.82 0.57
N LEU A 136 17.43 3.18 -0.43
CA LEU A 136 17.13 1.79 -0.79
C LEU A 136 17.37 0.85 0.40
N GLY A 137 18.51 0.96 1.07
CA GLY A 137 18.83 0.14 2.24
C GLY A 137 17.82 0.36 3.37
N MET A 138 17.46 1.60 3.65
CA MET A 138 16.49 1.98 4.67
C MET A 138 15.08 1.43 4.35
N VAL A 139 14.58 1.63 3.13
CA VAL A 139 13.28 1.11 2.70
C VAL A 139 13.26 -0.41 2.75
N THR A 140 14.32 -1.07 2.27
CA THR A 140 14.45 -2.53 2.34
C THR A 140 14.40 -3.02 3.79
N LEU A 141 15.10 -2.36 4.72
CA LEU A 141 15.07 -2.69 6.14
C LEU A 141 13.65 -2.55 6.71
N ILE A 142 12.94 -1.46 6.39
CA ILE A 142 11.55 -1.23 6.84
C ILE A 142 10.62 -2.32 6.28
N VAL A 143 10.75 -2.69 5.00
CA VAL A 143 9.98 -3.79 4.38
C VAL A 143 10.24 -5.11 5.09
N LEU A 144 11.49 -5.43 5.39
CA LEU A 144 11.86 -6.66 6.11
C LEU A 144 11.28 -6.66 7.53
N LEU A 145 11.38 -5.55 8.26
CA LEU A 145 10.82 -5.40 9.60
C LEU A 145 9.28 -5.54 9.57
N ALA A 146 8.61 -4.84 8.65
CA ALA A 146 7.16 -4.93 8.47
C ALA A 146 6.73 -6.36 8.12
N SER A 147 7.44 -7.01 7.19
CA SER A 147 7.19 -8.40 6.79
C SER A 147 7.38 -9.38 7.96
N ALA A 148 8.44 -9.21 8.75
CA ALA A 148 8.70 -10.04 9.92
C ALA A 148 7.62 -9.84 11.00
N LEU A 149 7.20 -8.59 11.24
CA LEU A 149 6.16 -8.25 12.21
C LEU A 149 4.81 -8.84 11.81
N LEU A 150 4.41 -8.65 10.54
CA LEU A 150 3.16 -9.20 10.00
C LEU A 150 3.18 -10.73 9.99
N SER A 151 4.29 -11.36 9.61
CA SER A 151 4.42 -12.82 9.65
C SER A 151 4.31 -13.38 11.08
N ARG A 152 4.81 -12.64 12.09
CA ARG A 152 4.60 -12.99 13.50
C ARG A 152 3.15 -12.80 13.91
N LEU A 153 2.51 -11.71 13.47
CA LEU A 153 1.11 -11.42 13.72
C LEU A 153 0.22 -12.54 13.15
N ASP A 154 0.47 -12.98 11.92
CA ASP A 154 -0.27 -14.05 11.25
C ASP A 154 -0.20 -15.40 12.00
N ARG A 155 0.94 -15.68 12.65
CA ARG A 155 1.15 -16.90 13.46
C ARG A 155 0.61 -16.79 14.89
N SER A 156 0.28 -15.58 15.34
CA SER A 156 -0.22 -15.31 16.70
C SER A 156 -1.68 -15.76 16.87
N PRO A 157 -2.18 -15.79 18.12
CA PRO A 157 -3.61 -16.00 18.38
C PRO A 157 -4.50 -14.99 17.68
N PHE A 158 -4.02 -13.74 17.52
CA PHE A 158 -4.71 -12.68 16.79
C PHE A 158 -4.88 -13.04 15.31
N GLY A 159 -3.81 -13.48 14.63
CA GLY A 159 -3.86 -13.90 13.24
C GLY A 159 -4.78 -15.11 12.99
N ARG A 160 -4.79 -16.06 13.93
CA ARG A 160 -5.74 -17.20 13.85
C ARG A 160 -7.19 -16.75 13.97
N ALA A 161 -7.47 -15.79 14.86
CA ALA A 161 -8.82 -15.22 15.00
C ALA A 161 -9.24 -14.44 13.74
N MET A 162 -8.31 -13.66 13.15
CA MET A 162 -8.57 -12.96 11.89
C MET A 162 -8.97 -13.93 10.77
N ARG A 163 -8.22 -15.02 10.56
CA ARG A 163 -8.55 -16.02 9.55
C ARG A 163 -9.90 -16.69 9.81
N ALA A 164 -10.22 -17.02 11.07
CA ALA A 164 -11.52 -17.56 11.42
C ALA A 164 -12.67 -16.59 11.06
N ILE A 165 -12.48 -15.29 11.27
CA ILE A 165 -13.44 -14.25 10.89
C ILE A 165 -13.55 -14.15 9.37
N ARG A 166 -12.44 -14.29 8.63
CA ARG A 166 -12.42 -14.29 7.17
C ARG A 166 -13.25 -15.44 6.57
N GLU A 167 -13.13 -16.64 7.17
CA GLU A 167 -13.84 -17.83 6.70
C GLU A 167 -15.36 -17.76 7.02
N ASP A 168 -15.70 -17.43 8.27
CA ASP A 168 -17.10 -17.26 8.68
C ASP A 168 -17.21 -16.32 9.88
N GLN A 169 -17.73 -15.11 9.65
CA GLN A 169 -17.89 -14.08 10.69
C GLN A 169 -18.94 -14.48 11.75
N GLN A 170 -20.03 -15.15 11.31
CA GLN A 170 -21.10 -15.52 12.23
C GLN A 170 -20.63 -16.62 13.17
N LEU A 171 -19.97 -17.63 12.62
CA LEU A 171 -19.40 -18.72 13.41
C LEU A 171 -18.34 -18.22 14.40
N ALA A 172 -17.47 -17.30 13.95
CA ALA A 172 -16.48 -16.68 14.83
C ALA A 172 -17.13 -15.87 15.97
N ALA A 173 -18.22 -15.15 15.69
CA ALA A 173 -18.99 -14.43 16.71
C ALA A 173 -19.65 -15.41 17.72
N PHE A 174 -20.24 -16.48 17.26
CA PHE A 174 -20.81 -17.54 18.14
C PHE A 174 -19.72 -18.21 19.01
N ALA A 175 -18.49 -18.31 18.50
CA ALA A 175 -17.33 -18.76 19.27
C ALA A 175 -16.77 -17.69 20.21
N GLY A 176 -17.49 -16.61 20.47
CA GLY A 176 -17.15 -15.54 21.43
C GLY A 176 -16.10 -14.55 20.95
N LYS A 177 -15.81 -14.49 19.64
CA LYS A 177 -14.87 -13.49 19.10
C LYS A 177 -15.58 -12.17 18.83
N ASN A 178 -15.00 -11.05 19.29
CA ASN A 178 -15.50 -9.73 18.95
C ASN A 178 -15.03 -9.34 17.55
N VAL A 179 -15.79 -9.73 16.52
CA VAL A 179 -15.48 -9.53 15.09
C VAL A 179 -15.14 -8.07 14.80
N LEU A 180 -15.92 -7.13 15.32
CA LEU A 180 -15.71 -5.70 15.12
C LEU A 180 -14.33 -5.25 15.59
N ARG A 181 -13.94 -5.65 16.81
CA ARG A 181 -12.66 -5.26 17.38
C ARG A 181 -11.48 -5.76 16.54
N PHE A 182 -11.56 -6.99 16.02
CA PHE A 182 -10.54 -7.54 15.14
C PHE A 182 -10.47 -6.79 13.80
N LYS A 183 -11.61 -6.46 13.19
CA LYS A 183 -11.68 -5.67 11.96
C LYS A 183 -11.08 -4.28 12.15
N LEU A 184 -11.46 -3.56 13.20
CA LEU A 184 -10.94 -2.24 13.53
C LEU A 184 -9.41 -2.26 13.72
N GLN A 185 -8.89 -3.21 14.49
CA GLN A 185 -7.46 -3.32 14.77
C GLN A 185 -6.67 -3.67 13.50
N ALA A 186 -7.12 -4.64 12.71
CA ALA A 186 -6.47 -5.02 11.46
C ALA A 186 -6.44 -3.85 10.47
N PHE A 187 -7.56 -3.14 10.33
CA PHE A 187 -7.66 -2.02 9.41
C PHE A 187 -6.81 -0.83 9.84
N ALA A 188 -6.77 -0.52 11.15
CA ALA A 188 -5.92 0.54 11.69
C ALA A 188 -4.42 0.26 11.45
N VAL A 189 -3.98 -0.98 11.67
CA VAL A 189 -2.58 -1.37 11.40
C VAL A 189 -2.28 -1.30 9.90
N SER A 190 -3.19 -1.77 9.06
CA SER A 190 -3.07 -1.68 7.61
C SER A 190 -2.94 -0.22 7.15
N ALA A 191 -3.86 0.65 7.58
CA ALA A 191 -3.85 2.07 7.24
C ALA A 191 -2.58 2.78 7.73
N ALA A 192 -2.07 2.42 8.92
CA ALA A 192 -0.79 2.93 9.42
C ALA A 192 0.39 2.54 8.53
N ILE A 193 0.46 1.28 8.07
CA ILE A 193 1.52 0.82 7.16
C ILE A 193 1.42 1.54 5.81
N ALA A 194 0.21 1.71 5.26
CA ALA A 194 0.00 2.45 4.02
C ALA A 194 0.42 3.93 4.16
N ALA A 195 0.10 4.55 5.29
CA ALA A 195 0.51 5.92 5.59
C ALA A 195 2.03 6.05 5.76
N LEU A 196 2.69 5.08 6.40
CA LEU A 196 4.15 5.04 6.48
C LEU A 196 4.79 4.94 5.09
N ALA A 197 4.24 4.12 4.19
CA ALA A 197 4.68 4.05 2.81
C ALA A 197 4.57 5.42 2.13
N GLY A 198 3.47 6.17 2.38
CA GLY A 198 3.27 7.54 1.90
C GLY A 198 4.31 8.52 2.41
N ALA A 199 4.63 8.47 3.69
CA ALA A 199 5.69 9.29 4.27
C ALA A 199 7.05 8.99 3.63
N LEU A 200 7.40 7.72 3.46
CA LEU A 200 8.62 7.32 2.78
C LEU A 200 8.65 7.81 1.32
N TYR A 201 7.53 7.69 0.61
CA TYR A 201 7.43 8.20 -0.77
C TYR A 201 7.66 9.71 -0.84
N ALA A 202 7.03 10.48 0.05
CA ALA A 202 7.16 11.95 0.10
C ALA A 202 8.62 12.40 0.31
N HIS A 203 9.31 11.78 1.27
CA HIS A 203 10.72 12.09 1.54
C HIS A 203 11.68 11.60 0.45
N PHE A 204 11.35 10.51 -0.24
CA PHE A 204 12.13 10.01 -1.37
C PHE A 204 12.06 10.95 -2.57
N GLN A 205 10.84 11.33 -2.96
CA GLN A 205 10.61 12.22 -4.09
C GLN A 205 10.94 13.70 -3.78
N SER A 206 11.00 14.07 -2.48
CA SER A 206 11.13 15.46 -2.02
C SER A 206 10.00 16.38 -2.52
N TYR A 207 8.91 15.79 -3.00
CA TYR A 207 7.75 16.45 -3.58
C TYR A 207 6.52 15.56 -3.49
N VAL A 208 5.36 16.15 -3.20
CA VAL A 208 4.05 15.47 -3.12
C VAL A 208 2.99 16.32 -3.78
N SER A 209 2.23 15.74 -4.70
CA SER A 209 1.04 16.35 -5.32
C SER A 209 -0.17 15.41 -5.28
N PRO A 210 -1.40 15.92 -5.38
CA PRO A 210 -2.61 15.08 -5.39
C PRO A 210 -2.63 14.04 -6.53
N ASP A 211 -1.96 14.32 -7.64
CA ASP A 211 -1.88 13.42 -8.80
C ASP A 211 -1.10 12.13 -8.54
N HIS A 212 -0.24 12.15 -7.52
CA HIS A 212 0.49 10.95 -7.09
C HIS A 212 -0.38 9.92 -6.35
N PHE A 213 -1.63 10.25 -6.02
CA PHE A 213 -2.51 9.42 -5.19
C PHE A 213 -3.80 9.04 -5.90
N GLN A 214 -3.72 8.82 -7.22
CA GLN A 214 -4.86 8.37 -8.01
C GLN A 214 -5.31 6.95 -7.60
N PRO A 215 -6.59 6.63 -7.72
CA PRO A 215 -7.13 5.29 -7.43
C PRO A 215 -6.43 4.15 -8.18
N LEU A 216 -5.82 4.46 -9.34
CA LEU A 216 -5.07 3.51 -10.15
C LEU A 216 -3.94 2.82 -9.39
N ILE A 217 -3.30 3.51 -8.42
CA ILE A 217 -2.28 2.90 -7.54
C ILE A 217 -2.88 1.73 -6.76
N THR A 218 -4.09 1.89 -6.25
CA THR A 218 -4.77 0.79 -5.54
C THR A 218 -4.96 -0.43 -6.44
N ILE A 219 -5.32 -0.21 -7.72
CA ILE A 219 -5.46 -1.31 -8.71
C ILE A 219 -4.12 -2.02 -8.93
N TYR A 220 -3.02 -1.29 -9.04
CA TYR A 220 -1.68 -1.87 -9.16
C TYR A 220 -1.31 -2.73 -7.94
N ILE A 221 -1.68 -2.27 -6.74
CA ILE A 221 -1.41 -3.03 -5.52
C ILE A 221 -2.31 -4.27 -5.43
N PHE A 222 -3.56 -4.19 -5.88
CA PHE A 222 -4.43 -5.37 -6.00
C PHE A 222 -3.83 -6.40 -6.94
N LEU A 223 -3.37 -5.99 -8.12
CA LEU A 223 -2.64 -6.87 -9.05
C LEU A 223 -1.41 -7.49 -8.38
N ALA A 224 -0.64 -6.68 -7.64
CA ALA A 224 0.55 -7.14 -6.93
C ALA A 224 0.23 -8.23 -5.90
N VAL A 225 -0.76 -8.00 -5.04
CA VAL A 225 -1.15 -8.96 -3.99
C VAL A 225 -1.74 -10.22 -4.61
N THR A 226 -2.57 -10.08 -5.65
CA THR A 226 -3.17 -11.23 -6.36
C THR A 226 -2.12 -12.06 -7.08
N ALA A 227 -1.23 -11.41 -7.84
CA ALA A 227 -0.16 -12.10 -8.57
C ALA A 227 0.84 -12.76 -7.60
N GLY A 228 1.15 -12.11 -6.50
CA GLY A 228 2.07 -12.62 -5.50
C GLY A 228 1.49 -13.76 -4.66
N GLY A 229 0.21 -13.71 -4.36
CA GLY A 229 -0.56 -14.66 -3.53
C GLY A 229 -1.14 -14.00 -2.28
N VAL A 230 -2.47 -13.94 -2.25
CA VAL A 230 -3.25 -13.38 -1.13
C VAL A 230 -3.05 -14.23 0.13
N GLY A 231 -2.97 -13.61 1.30
CA GLY A 231 -2.83 -14.30 2.58
C GLY A 231 -1.40 -14.69 2.94
N ARG A 232 -0.42 -14.43 2.07
CA ARG A 232 0.99 -14.72 2.33
C ARG A 232 1.84 -13.45 2.26
N THR A 233 2.48 -13.08 3.37
CA THR A 233 3.33 -11.89 3.49
C THR A 233 4.42 -11.83 2.43
N GLY A 234 5.16 -12.94 2.21
CA GLY A 234 6.20 -13.01 1.18
C GLY A 234 5.64 -12.92 -0.24
N GLY A 235 4.41 -13.41 -0.48
CA GLY A 235 3.71 -13.27 -1.75
C GLY A 235 3.43 -11.80 -2.07
N ALA A 236 2.88 -11.06 -1.12
CA ALA A 236 2.58 -9.64 -1.30
C ALA A 236 3.85 -8.82 -1.66
N VAL A 237 4.97 -9.06 -0.98
CA VAL A 237 6.24 -8.39 -1.30
C VAL A 237 6.71 -8.74 -2.69
N LEU A 238 6.78 -10.04 -3.02
CA LEU A 238 7.24 -10.50 -4.33
C LEU A 238 6.35 -9.95 -5.45
N GLY A 239 5.02 -9.97 -5.26
CA GLY A 239 4.07 -9.44 -6.22
C GLY A 239 4.26 -7.92 -6.46
N ALA A 240 4.54 -7.15 -5.40
CA ALA A 240 4.83 -5.72 -5.54
C ALA A 240 6.07 -5.46 -6.39
N TYR A 241 7.15 -6.19 -6.16
CA TYR A 241 8.37 -6.09 -6.99
C TYR A 241 8.07 -6.45 -8.44
N LEU A 242 7.34 -7.55 -8.69
CA LEU A 242 6.98 -7.96 -10.05
C LEU A 242 6.15 -6.93 -10.77
N VAL A 243 5.12 -6.37 -10.12
CA VAL A 243 4.23 -5.39 -10.75
C VAL A 243 4.96 -4.09 -11.03
N VAL A 244 5.77 -3.58 -10.10
CA VAL A 244 6.53 -2.33 -10.34
C VAL A 244 7.55 -2.53 -11.46
N ILE A 245 8.29 -3.65 -11.48
CA ILE A 245 9.23 -3.97 -12.57
C ILE A 245 8.48 -4.11 -13.89
N PHE A 246 7.30 -4.76 -13.90
CA PHE A 246 6.45 -4.86 -15.09
C PHE A 246 6.02 -3.48 -15.59
N LEU A 247 5.57 -2.58 -14.68
CA LEU A 247 5.18 -1.21 -15.02
C LEU A 247 6.35 -0.39 -15.57
N GLU A 248 7.54 -0.58 -15.04
CA GLU A 248 8.75 0.09 -15.56
C GLU A 248 9.20 -0.53 -16.89
N ALA A 249 9.10 -1.85 -17.06
CA ALA A 249 9.40 -2.51 -18.32
C ALA A 249 8.50 -2.02 -19.46
N THR A 250 7.20 -1.82 -19.21
CA THR A 250 6.26 -1.25 -20.21
C THR A 250 6.65 0.17 -20.64
N ARG A 251 7.30 0.94 -19.76
CA ARG A 251 7.80 2.27 -20.10
C ARG A 251 8.90 2.24 -21.16
N PHE A 252 9.75 1.19 -21.18
CA PHE A 252 10.76 1.04 -22.21
C PHE A 252 10.19 0.56 -23.57
N MET A 253 9.03 -0.12 -23.55
CA MET A 253 8.37 -0.53 -24.80
C MET A 253 7.96 0.67 -25.66
N THR A 254 7.78 1.85 -25.07
CA THR A 254 7.47 3.09 -25.81
C THR A 254 8.58 3.46 -26.82
N GLN A 255 9.82 3.09 -26.53
CA GLN A 255 10.96 3.34 -27.42
C GLN A 255 10.94 2.45 -28.68
N TRP A 256 10.20 1.34 -28.62
CA TRP A 256 10.12 0.34 -29.71
C TRP A 256 8.91 0.56 -30.63
N LEU A 257 8.01 1.48 -30.28
CA LEU A 257 6.80 1.79 -31.04
C LEU A 257 6.83 3.27 -31.54
N PRO A 258 7.69 3.58 -32.51
CA PRO A 258 7.76 4.93 -33.09
C PRO A 258 6.45 5.21 -33.82
N GLY A 259 5.75 6.27 -33.42
CA GLY A 259 4.50 6.72 -34.06
C GLY A 259 3.29 6.84 -33.12
N LEU A 260 3.35 6.32 -31.88
CA LEU A 260 2.29 6.50 -30.90
C LEU A 260 2.52 7.77 -30.06
N GLN A 261 1.44 8.49 -29.80
CA GLN A 261 1.48 9.65 -28.91
C GLN A 261 1.60 9.23 -27.45
N ALA A 262 2.17 10.08 -26.59
CA ALA A 262 2.35 9.79 -25.17
C ALA A 262 1.05 9.35 -24.45
N VAL A 263 -0.09 9.94 -24.83
CA VAL A 263 -1.42 9.58 -24.31
C VAL A 263 -1.82 8.15 -24.70
N GLN A 264 -1.57 7.76 -25.96
CA GLN A 264 -1.88 6.40 -26.43
C GLN A 264 -1.02 5.33 -25.73
N LEU A 265 0.24 5.67 -25.46
CA LEU A 265 1.15 4.81 -24.71
C LEU A 265 0.73 4.65 -23.25
N ALA A 266 0.26 5.73 -22.60
CA ALA A 266 -0.29 5.66 -21.26
C ALA A 266 -1.54 4.75 -21.21
N SER A 267 -2.47 4.94 -22.16
CA SER A 267 -3.68 4.10 -22.26
C SER A 267 -3.36 2.64 -22.54
N LEU A 268 -2.35 2.37 -23.41
CA LEU A 268 -1.90 1.00 -23.68
C LEU A 268 -1.35 0.34 -22.42
N ARG A 269 -0.59 1.08 -21.60
CA ARG A 269 -0.08 0.59 -20.29
C ARG A 269 -1.22 0.20 -19.37
N GLU A 270 -2.27 1.01 -19.25
CA GLU A 270 -3.43 0.71 -18.40
C GLU A 270 -4.18 -0.54 -18.90
N ILE A 271 -4.35 -0.68 -20.22
CA ILE A 271 -4.92 -1.89 -20.83
C ILE A 271 -4.07 -3.12 -20.48
N MET A 272 -2.75 -3.03 -20.61
CA MET A 272 -1.86 -4.15 -20.27
C MET A 272 -1.97 -4.55 -18.79
N VAL A 273 -2.12 -3.59 -17.89
CA VAL A 273 -2.33 -3.88 -16.44
C VAL A 273 -3.68 -4.57 -16.22
N GLY A 274 -4.75 -4.06 -16.85
CA GLY A 274 -6.07 -4.70 -16.77
C GLY A 274 -6.06 -6.13 -17.31
N VAL A 275 -5.44 -6.35 -18.46
CA VAL A 275 -5.27 -7.68 -19.06
C VAL A 275 -4.43 -8.58 -18.17
N ALA A 276 -3.32 -8.07 -17.61
CA ALA A 276 -2.47 -8.83 -16.68
C ALA A 276 -3.25 -9.27 -15.44
N LEU A 277 -4.11 -8.40 -14.87
CA LEU A 277 -4.95 -8.74 -13.74
C LEU A 277 -5.92 -9.88 -14.09
N ILE A 278 -6.61 -9.78 -15.23
CA ILE A 278 -7.54 -10.82 -15.69
C ILE A 278 -6.80 -12.15 -15.92
N LEU A 279 -5.64 -12.11 -16.56
CA LEU A 279 -4.84 -13.31 -16.83
C LEU A 279 -4.34 -13.97 -15.54
N VAL A 280 -3.87 -13.18 -14.57
CA VAL A 280 -3.43 -13.72 -13.27
C VAL A 280 -4.59 -14.38 -12.54
N LEU A 281 -5.75 -13.72 -12.47
CA LEU A 281 -6.95 -14.27 -11.83
C LEU A 281 -7.45 -15.54 -12.51
N HIS A 282 -7.34 -15.62 -13.83
CA HIS A 282 -7.78 -16.78 -14.60
C HIS A 282 -6.80 -17.96 -14.55
N LEU A 283 -5.50 -17.68 -14.74
CA LEU A 283 -4.47 -18.74 -14.88
C LEU A 283 -3.90 -19.18 -13.53
N ARG A 284 -3.77 -18.28 -12.58
CA ARG A 284 -3.17 -18.52 -11.25
C ARG A 284 -3.93 -17.78 -10.13
N PRO A 285 -5.19 -18.16 -9.81
CA PRO A 285 -5.98 -17.49 -8.78
C PRO A 285 -5.34 -17.54 -7.38
N GLN A 286 -4.45 -18.53 -7.14
CA GLN A 286 -3.72 -18.66 -5.88
C GLN A 286 -2.43 -17.82 -5.83
N GLY A 287 -2.07 -17.15 -6.93
CA GLY A 287 -0.82 -16.40 -7.07
C GLY A 287 0.43 -17.30 -7.18
N ILE A 288 1.60 -16.65 -7.16
CA ILE A 288 2.92 -17.34 -7.29
C ILE A 288 3.25 -18.08 -5.98
N LEU A 289 2.94 -17.48 -4.84
CA LEU A 289 3.17 -18.05 -3.52
C LEU A 289 1.83 -18.25 -2.79
N PRO A 290 1.16 -19.40 -2.97
CA PRO A 290 -0.16 -19.65 -2.38
C PRO A 290 -0.11 -19.65 -0.85
N GLU A 291 -1.25 -19.33 -0.22
CA GLU A 291 -1.42 -19.39 1.23
C GLU A 291 -1.18 -20.83 1.72
N ARG A 292 -0.43 -20.96 2.81
CA ARG A 292 -0.27 -22.26 3.49
C ARG A 292 -1.44 -22.44 4.45
N ILE A 293 -2.46 -23.17 4.03
CA ILE A 293 -3.55 -23.62 4.91
C ILE A 293 -3.00 -24.81 5.69
N PRO A 294 -3.01 -24.79 7.05
CA PRO A 294 -2.69 -25.97 7.83
C PRO A 294 -3.66 -27.11 7.47
N GLU A 295 -3.15 -28.25 7.05
CA GLU A 295 -3.98 -29.44 6.84
C GLU A 295 -4.71 -29.78 8.15
N ALA A 296 -6.03 -30.01 8.06
CA ALA A 296 -6.78 -30.54 9.19
C ALA A 296 -6.15 -31.90 9.61
N PRO A 297 -6.02 -32.18 10.92
CA PRO A 297 -5.55 -33.48 11.37
C PRO A 297 -6.43 -34.56 10.73
N LYS A 298 -5.82 -35.52 10.03
CA LYS A 298 -6.55 -36.67 9.48
C LYS A 298 -7.33 -37.33 10.61
N PRO A 299 -8.63 -37.60 10.45
CA PRO A 299 -9.39 -38.34 11.45
C PRO A 299 -8.71 -39.68 11.71
N ARG A 300 -8.45 -39.98 12.99
CA ARG A 300 -7.90 -41.25 13.45
C ARG A 300 -8.93 -42.35 13.31
#